data_9a91d15f97bc186ed2be963f95a1a2c2
#
_entry.id   9a91d15f97bc186ed2be963f95a1a2c2
#
_cell.length_a   1.000
_cell.length_b   1.000
_cell.length_c   1.000
_cell.angle_alpha   90.00
_cell.angle_beta   90.00
_cell.angle_gamma   90.00
#
_symmetry.space_group_name_H-M   'P 1'
#
loop_
_entity.id
_entity.type
_entity.pdbx_description
1 polymer ?
#
loop_
_entity_poly.entity_id
_entity_poly.type
_entity_poly.pdbx_seq_one_letter_code
_entity_poly.pdbx_strand_id
1 'polypeptide(L)'
;MTAVVLDIINEKGLHARASAKFVEVVEAHDASATVEKDGMSVSGDSIMGLLMLAASKGTQIAVKTYGTQAAQLIDALRALVVNRFGEEC
;
A
#
# COMPACT_ATOMS: atom_id res chain seq x y z
N MET A 1 8.42 -14.38 -2.23
CA MET A 1 8.34 -12.94 -1.91
C MET A 1 8.30 -12.13 -3.20
N THR A 2 7.40 -11.17 -3.26
CA THR A 2 7.28 -10.24 -4.38
C THR A 2 7.42 -8.82 -3.82
N ALA A 3 8.14 -7.97 -4.54
CA ALA A 3 8.41 -6.61 -4.05
C ALA A 3 8.27 -5.59 -5.17
N VAL A 4 7.80 -4.39 -4.83
CA VAL A 4 7.66 -3.28 -5.76
C VAL A 4 7.81 -1.97 -5.00
N VAL A 5 8.30 -0.94 -5.71
CA VAL A 5 8.31 0.44 -5.19
C VAL A 5 7.21 1.20 -5.91
N LEU A 6 6.35 1.84 -5.15
CA LEU A 6 5.20 2.57 -5.70
C LEU A 6 5.30 4.05 -5.35
N ASP A 7 4.98 4.90 -6.34
CA ASP A 7 4.92 6.35 -6.13
C ASP A 7 3.53 6.75 -5.64
N ILE A 8 3.48 7.54 -4.59
CA ILE A 8 2.22 8.09 -4.08
C ILE A 8 1.90 9.33 -4.90
N ILE A 9 0.86 9.26 -5.72
CA ILE A 9 0.53 10.29 -6.69
C ILE A 9 -0.75 11.06 -6.41
N ASN A 10 -1.57 10.60 -5.47
CA ASN A 10 -2.80 11.30 -5.11
C ASN A 10 -2.51 12.47 -4.15
N GLU A 11 -3.32 13.50 -4.24
CA GLU A 11 -3.11 14.74 -3.46
C GLU A 11 -2.99 14.50 -1.96
N LYS A 12 -3.85 13.67 -1.41
CA LYS A 12 -3.93 13.45 0.03
C LYS A 12 -2.95 12.38 0.54
N GLY A 13 -2.26 11.70 -0.38
CA GLY A 13 -1.35 10.64 0.01
C GLY A 13 -2.05 9.47 0.67
N LEU A 14 -1.33 8.78 1.54
CA LEU A 14 -1.83 7.58 2.22
C LEU A 14 -2.57 7.97 3.49
N HIS A 15 -3.67 8.73 3.33
CA HIS A 15 -4.53 9.18 4.43
C HIS A 15 -5.43 8.03 4.91
N ALA A 16 -6.31 8.30 5.87
CA ALA A 16 -7.11 7.26 6.52
C ALA A 16 -7.95 6.44 5.53
N ARG A 17 -8.66 7.11 4.61
CA ARG A 17 -9.49 6.42 3.61
C ARG A 17 -8.65 5.57 2.67
N ALA A 18 -7.54 6.12 2.18
CA ALA A 18 -6.63 5.40 1.29
C ALA A 18 -6.03 4.20 2.00
N SER A 19 -5.62 4.37 3.26
CA SER A 19 -5.08 3.28 4.07
C SER A 19 -6.11 2.18 4.28
N ALA A 20 -7.37 2.54 4.51
CA ALA A 20 -8.45 1.56 4.67
C ALA A 20 -8.64 0.75 3.38
N LYS A 21 -8.60 1.39 2.21
CA LYS A 21 -8.70 0.69 0.93
C LYS A 21 -7.51 -0.24 0.71
N PHE A 22 -6.33 0.19 1.10
CA PHE A 22 -5.12 -0.64 1.01
C PHE A 22 -5.30 -1.92 1.85
N VAL A 23 -5.74 -1.76 3.10
CA VAL A 23 -6.00 -2.89 4.00
C VAL A 23 -7.04 -3.84 3.42
N GLU A 24 -8.13 -3.31 2.85
CA GLU A 24 -9.17 -4.13 2.24
C GLU A 24 -8.60 -5.01 1.12
N VAL A 25 -7.74 -4.45 0.29
CA VAL A 25 -7.12 -5.22 -0.80
C VAL A 25 -6.21 -6.31 -0.23
N VAL A 26 -5.42 -5.99 0.79
CA VAL A 26 -4.55 -6.98 1.43
C VAL A 26 -5.38 -8.14 1.99
N GLU A 27 -6.46 -7.81 2.69
CA GLU A 27 -7.31 -8.82 3.33
C GLU A 27 -8.12 -9.65 2.35
N ALA A 28 -8.29 -9.16 1.12
CA ALA A 28 -9.02 -9.89 0.08
C ALA A 28 -8.19 -11.01 -0.57
N HIS A 29 -6.91 -11.10 -0.24
CA HIS A 29 -5.99 -12.07 -0.84
C HIS A 29 -5.42 -13.02 0.21
N ASP A 30 -5.11 -14.25 -0.22
CA ASP A 30 -4.40 -15.21 0.61
C ASP A 30 -2.90 -14.88 0.56
N ALA A 31 -2.55 -13.77 1.21
CA ALA A 31 -1.19 -13.27 1.24
C ALA A 31 -1.08 -12.20 2.32
N SER A 32 0.15 -11.85 2.69
CA SER A 32 0.41 -10.74 3.59
C SER A 32 1.29 -9.71 2.90
N ALA A 33 1.29 -8.49 3.42
CA ALA A 33 2.07 -7.40 2.86
C ALA A 33 2.80 -6.66 3.97
N THR A 34 4.00 -6.18 3.64
CA THR A 34 4.77 -5.26 4.47
C THR A 34 5.03 -4.01 3.65
N VAL A 35 4.88 -2.86 4.27
CA VAL A 35 5.07 -1.57 3.59
C VAL A 35 6.15 -0.79 4.33
N GLU A 36 7.12 -0.27 3.56
CA GLU A 36 8.27 0.42 4.14
C GLU A 36 8.43 1.79 3.51
N LYS A 37 8.82 2.76 4.34
CA LYS A 37 9.17 4.11 3.90
C LYS A 37 10.17 4.68 4.90
N ASP A 38 11.28 5.21 4.37
CA ASP A 38 12.31 5.89 5.18
C ASP A 38 12.79 5.07 6.39
N GLY A 39 12.94 3.77 6.18
CA GLY A 39 13.44 2.86 7.22
C GLY A 39 12.39 2.37 8.20
N MET A 40 11.15 2.84 8.08
CA MET A 40 10.04 2.34 8.90
C MET A 40 9.26 1.29 8.13
N SER A 41 9.02 0.14 8.75
CA SER A 41 8.30 -0.97 8.14
C SER A 41 7.03 -1.26 8.95
N VAL A 42 5.90 -1.39 8.26
CA VAL A 42 4.61 -1.65 8.90
C VAL A 42 3.89 -2.76 8.17
N SER A 43 2.92 -3.39 8.85
CA SER A 43 2.08 -4.40 8.23
C SER A 43 1.06 -3.74 7.29
N GLY A 44 0.87 -4.32 6.11
CA GLY A 44 -0.08 -3.80 5.11
C GLY A 44 -1.54 -3.97 5.50
N ASP A 45 -1.84 -4.72 6.57
CA ASP A 45 -3.19 -4.88 7.07
C ASP A 45 -3.48 -4.00 8.30
N SER A 46 -2.61 -3.03 8.58
CA SER A 46 -2.76 -2.12 9.72
C SER A 46 -2.98 -0.70 9.22
N ILE A 47 -4.19 -0.17 9.40
CA ILE A 47 -4.51 1.22 9.03
C ILE A 47 -3.61 2.17 9.81
N MET A 48 -3.45 1.95 11.12
CA MET A 48 -2.59 2.80 11.95
C MET A 48 -1.14 2.77 11.51
N GLY A 49 -0.64 1.58 11.16
CA GLY A 49 0.72 1.44 10.66
C GLY A 49 0.94 2.22 9.38
N LEU A 50 0.00 2.09 8.43
CA LEU A 50 0.09 2.82 7.17
C LEU A 50 0.05 4.34 7.39
N LEU A 51 -0.78 4.82 8.30
CA LEU A 51 -0.84 6.25 8.64
C LEU A 51 0.48 6.74 9.22
N MET A 52 1.15 5.92 10.01
CA MET A 52 2.42 6.30 10.63
C MET A 52 3.55 6.49 9.63
N LEU A 53 3.43 5.93 8.43
CA LEU A 53 4.41 6.14 7.37
C LEU A 53 4.41 7.57 6.85
N ALA A 54 3.32 8.29 7.04
CA ALA A 54 3.17 9.67 6.57
C ALA A 54 3.51 9.84 5.08
N ALA A 55 3.08 8.86 4.26
CA ALA A 55 3.41 8.83 2.84
C ALA A 55 2.54 9.82 2.07
N SER A 56 3.07 11.02 1.84
CA SER A 56 2.39 12.09 1.12
C SER A 56 2.67 12.02 -0.37
N LYS A 57 1.94 12.83 -1.14
CA LYS A 57 2.16 12.95 -2.59
C LYS A 57 3.64 13.23 -2.88
N GLY A 58 4.18 12.50 -3.83
CA GLY A 58 5.57 12.65 -4.24
C GLY A 58 6.54 11.74 -3.49
N THR A 59 6.08 11.01 -2.49
CA THR A 59 6.93 10.04 -1.79
C THR A 59 6.76 8.65 -2.37
N GLN A 60 7.65 7.74 -1.98
CA GLN A 60 7.62 6.35 -2.45
C GLN A 60 7.45 5.40 -1.27
N ILE A 61 6.73 4.31 -1.51
CA ILE A 61 6.63 3.22 -0.54
C ILE A 61 7.16 1.94 -1.20
N ALA A 62 7.85 1.12 -0.41
CA ALA A 62 8.29 -0.20 -0.85
C ALA A 62 7.31 -1.23 -0.29
N VAL A 63 6.71 -2.03 -1.16
CA VAL A 63 5.72 -3.03 -0.77
C VAL A 63 6.30 -4.41 -1.05
N LYS A 64 6.26 -5.27 -0.05
CA LYS A 64 6.69 -6.67 -0.17
C LYS A 64 5.50 -7.56 0.19
N THR A 65 5.24 -8.57 -0.64
CA THR A 65 4.14 -9.50 -0.38
C THR A 65 4.66 -10.91 -0.26
N TYR A 66 3.95 -11.70 0.56
CA TYR A 66 4.30 -13.09 0.88
C TYR A 66 3.03 -13.92 0.84
N GLY A 67 3.18 -15.20 0.48
CA GLY A 67 2.07 -16.15 0.53
C GLY A 67 1.61 -16.61 -0.83
N THR A 68 0.54 -17.39 -0.84
CA THR A 68 0.03 -18.05 -2.04
C THR A 68 -0.34 -17.06 -3.15
N GLN A 69 -0.95 -15.93 -2.78
CA GLN A 69 -1.39 -14.91 -3.73
C GLN A 69 -0.51 -13.67 -3.71
N ALA A 70 0.77 -13.81 -3.36
CA ALA A 70 1.68 -12.65 -3.26
C ALA A 70 1.74 -11.85 -4.57
N ALA A 71 1.83 -12.53 -5.71
CA ALA A 71 1.91 -11.84 -7.01
C ALA A 71 0.60 -11.13 -7.34
N GLN A 72 -0.53 -11.77 -7.10
CA GLN A 72 -1.84 -11.17 -7.33
C GLN A 72 -2.05 -9.96 -6.42
N LEU A 73 -1.61 -10.06 -5.16
CA LEU A 73 -1.72 -8.96 -4.21
C LEU A 73 -0.89 -7.76 -4.65
N ILE A 74 0.35 -7.98 -5.09
CA ILE A 74 1.21 -6.89 -5.54
C ILE A 74 0.58 -6.17 -6.73
N ASP A 75 0.00 -6.90 -7.68
CA ASP A 75 -0.65 -6.30 -8.85
C ASP A 75 -1.88 -5.48 -8.43
N ALA A 76 -2.67 -5.99 -7.49
CA ALA A 76 -3.85 -5.30 -6.99
C ALA A 76 -3.47 -4.01 -6.26
N LEU A 77 -2.42 -4.05 -5.44
CA LEU A 77 -1.96 -2.86 -4.71
C LEU A 77 -1.38 -1.82 -5.66
N ARG A 78 -0.63 -2.26 -6.67
CA ARG A 78 -0.11 -1.36 -7.70
C ARG A 78 -1.25 -0.65 -8.42
N ALA A 79 -2.27 -1.40 -8.83
CA ALA A 79 -3.43 -0.84 -9.51
C ALA A 79 -4.16 0.18 -8.63
N LEU A 80 -4.30 -0.11 -7.34
CA LEU A 80 -4.94 0.79 -6.38
C LEU A 80 -4.18 2.12 -6.29
N VAL A 81 -2.86 2.07 -6.16
CA VAL A 81 -2.03 3.27 -6.02
C VAL A 81 -2.01 4.07 -7.33
N VAL A 82 -1.86 3.41 -8.47
CA VAL A 82 -1.85 4.07 -9.79
C VAL A 82 -3.20 4.74 -10.05
N ASN A 83 -4.28 4.16 -9.56
CA ASN A 83 -5.63 4.72 -9.68
C ASN A 83 -5.94 5.75 -8.59
N ARG A 84 -4.94 6.26 -7.89
CA ARG A 84 -5.07 7.26 -6.84
C ARG A 84 -6.05 6.87 -5.74
N PHE A 85 -6.10 5.57 -5.40
CA PHE A 85 -7.05 5.02 -4.41
C PHE A 85 -8.50 5.36 -4.76
N GLY A 86 -8.82 5.55 -6.04
CA GLY A 86 -10.14 5.93 -6.50
C GLY A 86 -10.47 7.40 -6.34
N GLU A 87 -9.53 8.22 -5.93
CA GLU A 87 -9.70 9.67 -5.79
C GLU A 87 -9.47 10.36 -7.13
N GLU A 88 -10.10 11.50 -7.32
CA GLU A 88 -9.95 12.27 -8.56
C GLU A 88 -8.62 13.02 -8.61
N CYS A 89 -8.04 13.32 -7.48
CA CYS A 89 -6.81 14.09 -7.40
C CYS A 89 -5.68 13.28 -6.82
#